data_4dbe2e6ef3a0b4bdde1b536d9d7c71a7
#
_entry.id   4dbe2e6ef3a0b4bdde1b536d9d7c71a7
#
_cell.length_a   1.000
_cell.length_b   1.000
_cell.length_c   1.000
_cell.angle_alpha   90.00
_cell.angle_beta   90.00
_cell.angle_gamma   90.00
#
_symmetry.space_group_name_H-M   'P 1'
#
loop_
_entity.id
_entity.type
_entity.pdbx_description
1 polymer ?
#
loop_
_entity_poly.entity_id
_entity_poly.type
_entity_poly.pdbx_seq_one_letter_code
_entity_poly.pdbx_strand_id
1 'polypeptide(L)'
;VPKVDNSAPEKQLETQPKSAPSLIDPLQVKKYGKTWHTQLLPNTIFFIGEIEDGDARGFRAAIRNHEVDIVVLVSGGGLINEGLRIANIINDKNLATYVPKRTTCASACSFMFFAGNPKVAHGRLGVHQFYVEDDKEKVAIGKVQKGTQLLVADIIQNLTEFGTPASVFPKMFSTSGMYYFSETEKSAFSDNSKIIPETLTRINEGLLYLIKGEDNELDDTVLDGMPQKTKSTLTQLELIRIGCMQGPVDGISGEATKSAIELLSSKMETNLSSNKFSSLFRFLNNTKAGACY
;
A
#
# COMPACT_ATOMS: atom_id res chain seq x y z
N VAL A 1 -5.86 74.08 -34.84
CA VAL A 1 -5.05 73.00 -34.28
C VAL A 1 -5.94 72.28 -33.28
N PRO A 2 -6.42 71.04 -33.49
CA PRO A 2 -7.27 70.32 -32.54
C PRO A 2 -6.39 69.67 -31.45
N LYS A 3 -6.83 69.76 -30.21
CA LYS A 3 -6.26 69.09 -29.04
C LYS A 3 -6.61 67.59 -29.14
N VAL A 4 -5.59 66.77 -29.08
CA VAL A 4 -5.74 65.32 -28.92
C VAL A 4 -5.95 65.01 -27.45
N ASP A 5 -7.11 64.46 -27.10
CA ASP A 5 -7.42 63.94 -25.76
C ASP A 5 -6.85 62.51 -25.65
N ASN A 6 -5.87 62.35 -24.74
CA ASN A 6 -5.16 61.08 -24.51
C ASN A 6 -5.60 60.52 -23.17
N SER A 7 -6.85 60.06 -23.07
CA SER A 7 -7.28 59.25 -21.92
C SER A 7 -7.24 57.76 -22.30
N ALA A 8 -6.16 57.11 -21.95
CA ALA A 8 -6.06 55.67 -21.99
C ALA A 8 -6.89 55.04 -20.83
N PRO A 9 -7.63 53.95 -21.07
CA PRO A 9 -8.40 53.32 -20.03
C PRO A 9 -7.45 52.55 -19.05
N GLU A 10 -7.59 52.86 -17.77
CA GLU A 10 -6.99 52.08 -16.68
C GLU A 10 -7.44 50.61 -16.78
N LYS A 11 -6.49 49.72 -17.06
CA LYS A 11 -6.67 48.28 -16.90
C LYS A 11 -6.89 47.98 -15.42
N GLN A 12 -8.10 47.67 -15.05
CA GLN A 12 -8.39 47.03 -13.77
C GLN A 12 -7.63 45.73 -13.74
N LEU A 13 -6.68 45.67 -12.81
CA LEU A 13 -5.93 44.46 -12.48
C LEU A 13 -6.91 43.56 -11.74
N GLU A 14 -7.52 42.59 -12.48
CA GLU A 14 -8.27 41.52 -11.88
C GLU A 14 -7.33 40.75 -10.94
N THR A 15 -7.51 40.93 -9.65
CA THR A 15 -6.91 40.10 -8.62
C THR A 15 -7.49 38.70 -8.76
N GLN A 16 -6.74 37.81 -9.41
CA GLN A 16 -7.04 36.38 -9.38
C GLN A 16 -7.23 35.95 -7.91
N PRO A 17 -8.28 35.19 -7.59
CA PRO A 17 -8.45 34.69 -6.23
C PRO A 17 -7.21 33.84 -5.90
N LYS A 18 -6.52 34.19 -4.80
CA LYS A 18 -5.46 33.36 -4.25
C LYS A 18 -5.98 31.94 -4.16
N SER A 19 -5.34 31.03 -4.87
CA SER A 19 -5.64 29.60 -4.78
C SER A 19 -5.71 29.22 -3.30
N ALA A 20 -6.81 28.59 -2.90
CA ALA A 20 -6.92 28.04 -1.55
C ALA A 20 -5.67 27.21 -1.24
N PRO A 21 -5.12 27.27 -0.01
CA PRO A 21 -3.95 26.47 0.34
C PRO A 21 -4.25 25.02 -0.01
N SER A 22 -3.36 24.39 -0.79
CA SER A 22 -3.48 22.98 -1.14
C SER A 22 -3.58 22.20 0.15
N LEU A 23 -4.72 21.49 0.33
CA LEU A 23 -4.91 20.60 1.48
C LEU A 23 -3.73 19.64 1.53
N ILE A 24 -2.94 19.74 2.61
CA ILE A 24 -1.81 18.82 2.82
C ILE A 24 -2.42 17.45 3.03
N ASP A 25 -2.14 16.52 2.11
CA ASP A 25 -2.46 15.10 2.32
C ASP A 25 -1.77 14.66 3.63
N PRO A 26 -2.52 14.33 4.71
CA PRO A 26 -1.92 13.98 5.99
C PRO A 26 -1.05 12.73 5.91
N LEU A 27 -1.25 11.89 4.89
CA LEU A 27 -0.45 10.70 4.64
C LEU A 27 0.81 11.00 3.84
N GLN A 28 0.84 12.13 3.10
CA GLN A 28 1.89 12.45 2.15
C GLN A 28 2.27 11.26 1.27
N VAL A 29 1.25 10.63 0.69
CA VAL A 29 1.44 9.43 -0.13
C VAL A 29 2.13 9.79 -1.43
N LYS A 30 3.26 9.15 -1.69
CA LYS A 30 3.94 9.17 -2.99
C LYS A 30 3.75 7.83 -3.67
N LYS A 31 3.25 7.87 -4.91
CA LYS A 31 3.02 6.69 -5.73
C LYS A 31 4.10 6.59 -6.83
N TYR A 32 4.66 5.41 -6.98
CA TYR A 32 5.59 5.02 -8.03
C TYR A 32 5.01 3.80 -8.76
N GLY A 33 3.92 4.01 -9.52
CA GLY A 33 3.08 2.93 -10.03
C GLY A 33 2.39 2.18 -8.88
N LYS A 34 2.56 0.88 -8.81
CA LYS A 34 2.01 0.02 -7.74
C LYS A 34 2.80 0.12 -6.42
N THR A 35 3.93 0.82 -6.40
CA THR A 35 4.72 1.04 -5.18
C THR A 35 4.37 2.37 -4.54
N TRP A 36 3.97 2.35 -3.27
CA TRP A 36 3.52 3.52 -2.53
C TRP A 36 4.38 3.74 -1.29
N HIS A 37 4.62 4.98 -0.95
CA HIS A 37 5.32 5.41 0.26
C HIS A 37 4.51 6.45 1.01
N THR A 38 4.58 6.44 2.35
CA THR A 38 3.95 7.44 3.20
C THR A 38 4.90 7.91 4.30
N GLN A 39 4.84 9.19 4.64
CA GLN A 39 5.65 9.78 5.73
C GLN A 39 5.29 9.21 7.11
N LEU A 40 4.10 8.63 7.27
CA LEU A 40 3.71 7.96 8.53
C LEU A 40 4.55 6.71 8.83
N LEU A 41 5.10 6.10 7.80
CA LEU A 41 5.94 4.89 7.85
C LEU A 41 7.15 5.10 6.94
N PRO A 42 8.08 6.00 7.31
CA PRO A 42 9.11 6.50 6.40
C PRO A 42 10.03 5.40 5.87
N ASN A 43 10.25 4.32 6.63
CA ASN A 43 11.11 3.20 6.26
C ASN A 43 10.32 2.03 5.62
N THR A 44 9.08 2.28 5.19
CA THR A 44 8.20 1.24 4.64
C THR A 44 7.66 1.66 3.29
N ILE A 45 7.71 0.74 2.33
CA ILE A 45 6.98 0.87 1.07
C ILE A 45 5.93 -0.23 0.95
N PHE A 46 4.86 0.07 0.22
CA PHE A 46 3.74 -0.83 -0.03
C PHE A 46 3.68 -1.12 -1.51
N PHE A 47 3.72 -2.39 -1.89
CA PHE A 47 3.42 -2.82 -3.24
C PHE A 47 1.97 -3.35 -3.26
N ILE A 48 1.08 -2.63 -3.96
CA ILE A 48 -0.36 -2.91 -3.93
C ILE A 48 -0.90 -3.04 -5.35
N GLY A 49 -1.52 -4.18 -5.66
CA GLY A 49 -2.15 -4.46 -6.94
C GLY A 49 -1.45 -5.53 -7.77
N GLU A 50 -1.92 -5.74 -8.99
CA GLU A 50 -1.35 -6.67 -9.95
C GLU A 50 0.01 -6.21 -10.45
N ILE A 51 0.93 -7.15 -10.66
CA ILE A 51 2.29 -6.86 -11.16
C ILE A 51 2.23 -6.68 -12.68
N GLU A 52 2.51 -5.47 -13.14
CA GLU A 52 2.43 -5.05 -14.54
C GLU A 52 3.79 -4.61 -15.10
N ASP A 53 3.86 -4.38 -16.40
CA ASP A 53 5.09 -3.91 -17.06
C ASP A 53 5.53 -2.55 -16.52
N GLY A 54 6.80 -2.46 -16.18
CA GLY A 54 7.41 -1.24 -15.64
C GLY A 54 7.34 -1.09 -14.11
N ASP A 55 6.68 -1.98 -13.38
CA ASP A 55 6.57 -1.89 -11.92
C ASP A 55 7.92 -2.01 -11.20
N ALA A 56 8.85 -2.80 -11.74
CA ALA A 56 10.22 -2.85 -11.22
C ALA A 56 10.95 -1.50 -11.33
N ARG A 57 10.62 -0.68 -12.34
CA ARG A 57 11.15 0.68 -12.49
C ARG A 57 10.58 1.60 -11.40
N GLY A 58 9.27 1.53 -11.17
CA GLY A 58 8.58 2.27 -10.09
C GLY A 58 9.13 1.88 -8.72
N PHE A 59 9.27 0.58 -8.46
CA PHE A 59 9.84 0.05 -7.22
C PHE A 59 11.27 0.57 -6.99
N ARG A 60 12.13 0.51 -8.01
CA ARG A 60 13.50 1.04 -7.94
C ARG A 60 13.53 2.55 -7.69
N ALA A 61 12.58 3.30 -8.25
CA ALA A 61 12.46 4.73 -7.99
C ALA A 61 12.08 5.00 -6.52
N ALA A 62 11.16 4.24 -5.94
CA ALA A 62 10.81 4.35 -4.53
C ALA A 62 12.03 4.08 -3.62
N ILE A 63 12.75 2.98 -3.85
CA ILE A 63 13.97 2.63 -3.10
C ILE A 63 15.07 3.70 -3.19
N ARG A 64 15.18 4.41 -4.32
CA ARG A 64 16.19 5.48 -4.46
C ARG A 64 15.80 6.78 -3.76
N ASN A 65 14.51 7.02 -3.59
CA ASN A 65 14.01 8.27 -3.02
C ASN A 65 13.71 8.19 -1.53
N HIS A 66 13.72 6.98 -0.95
CA HIS A 66 13.39 6.74 0.45
C HIS A 66 14.35 5.72 1.06
N GLU A 67 14.65 5.88 2.35
CA GLU A 67 15.32 4.87 3.14
C GLU A 67 14.30 3.80 3.51
N VAL A 68 14.42 2.61 2.92
CA VAL A 68 13.45 1.52 3.04
C VAL A 68 14.07 0.33 3.73
N ASP A 69 13.41 -0.17 4.75
CA ASP A 69 13.75 -1.39 5.47
C ASP A 69 12.72 -2.51 5.22
N ILE A 70 11.46 -2.13 4.99
CA ILE A 70 10.34 -3.08 4.90
C ILE A 70 9.54 -2.85 3.62
N VAL A 71 9.25 -3.95 2.93
CA VAL A 71 8.34 -4.01 1.79
C VAL A 71 7.07 -4.75 2.20
N VAL A 72 5.94 -4.07 2.17
CA VAL A 72 4.61 -4.65 2.41
C VAL A 72 4.04 -5.10 1.08
N LEU A 73 3.63 -6.37 1.00
CA LEU A 73 3.19 -7.02 -0.22
C LEU A 73 1.69 -7.33 -0.18
N VAL A 74 0.93 -6.75 -1.13
CA VAL A 74 -0.51 -6.96 -1.31
C VAL A 74 -0.77 -7.13 -2.81
N SER A 75 -0.64 -8.35 -3.32
CA SER A 75 -0.74 -8.62 -4.75
C SER A 75 -1.19 -10.05 -5.05
N GLY A 76 -2.07 -10.22 -6.02
CA GLY A 76 -2.44 -11.54 -6.56
C GLY A 76 -1.37 -12.16 -7.46
N GLY A 77 -0.33 -11.41 -7.83
CA GLY A 77 0.69 -11.80 -8.80
C GLY A 77 0.65 -10.93 -10.05
N GLY A 78 0.97 -11.49 -11.19
CA GLY A 78 1.04 -10.84 -12.49
C GLY A 78 2.30 -11.24 -13.25
N LEU A 79 2.95 -10.31 -13.93
CA LEU A 79 4.11 -10.57 -14.79
C LEU A 79 5.30 -11.13 -14.03
N ILE A 80 5.69 -12.36 -14.38
CA ILE A 80 6.80 -13.10 -13.74
C ILE A 80 8.11 -12.31 -13.78
N ASN A 81 8.48 -11.78 -14.93
CA ASN A 81 9.75 -11.07 -15.12
C ASN A 81 9.83 -9.81 -14.25
N GLU A 82 8.73 -9.08 -14.11
CA GLU A 82 8.69 -7.90 -13.24
C GLU A 82 8.76 -8.30 -11.75
N GLY A 83 8.02 -9.36 -11.36
CA GLY A 83 8.10 -9.92 -10.02
C GLY A 83 9.50 -10.37 -9.63
N LEU A 84 10.22 -11.07 -10.51
CA LEU A 84 11.61 -11.46 -10.30
C LEU A 84 12.57 -10.26 -10.23
N ARG A 85 12.38 -9.24 -11.09
CA ARG A 85 13.19 -8.02 -11.03
C ARG A 85 13.02 -7.27 -9.71
N ILE A 86 11.80 -7.21 -9.18
CA ILE A 86 11.53 -6.61 -7.87
C ILE A 86 12.13 -7.48 -6.77
N ALA A 87 11.96 -8.80 -6.85
CA ALA A 87 12.53 -9.75 -5.90
C ALA A 87 14.06 -9.60 -5.78
N ASN A 88 14.76 -9.49 -6.92
CA ASN A 88 16.21 -9.24 -6.93
C ASN A 88 16.57 -7.93 -6.23
N ILE A 89 15.81 -6.83 -6.43
CA ILE A 89 16.06 -5.58 -5.72
C ILE A 89 15.88 -5.75 -4.20
N ILE A 90 14.84 -6.50 -3.78
CA ILE A 90 14.57 -6.80 -2.37
C ILE A 90 15.74 -7.56 -1.76
N ASN A 91 16.21 -8.62 -2.45
CA ASN A 91 17.34 -9.44 -2.00
C ASN A 91 18.65 -8.62 -1.94
N ASP A 92 18.99 -7.90 -3.01
CA ASP A 92 20.21 -7.09 -3.11
C ASP A 92 20.31 -6.02 -2.02
N LYS A 93 19.15 -5.48 -1.62
CA LYS A 93 19.04 -4.47 -0.57
C LYS A 93 18.81 -5.05 0.82
N ASN A 94 18.71 -6.38 0.94
CA ASN A 94 18.43 -7.10 2.17
C ASN A 94 17.20 -6.55 2.92
N LEU A 95 16.13 -6.25 2.18
CA LEU A 95 14.91 -5.68 2.74
C LEU A 95 14.07 -6.76 3.39
N ALA A 96 13.36 -6.40 4.47
CA ALA A 96 12.33 -7.25 5.04
C ALA A 96 11.08 -7.27 4.13
N THR A 97 10.36 -8.40 4.10
CA THR A 97 9.06 -8.50 3.42
C THR A 97 7.95 -8.89 4.38
N TYR A 98 6.80 -8.27 4.20
CA TYR A 98 5.64 -8.51 5.06
C TYR A 98 4.36 -8.67 4.24
N VAL A 99 3.61 -9.76 4.49
CA VAL A 99 2.24 -9.95 3.98
C VAL A 99 1.27 -9.74 5.14
N PRO A 100 0.49 -8.65 5.16
CA PRO A 100 -0.42 -8.31 6.23
C PRO A 100 -1.59 -9.30 6.39
N LYS A 101 -2.17 -9.38 7.59
CA LYS A 101 -3.41 -10.15 7.82
C LYS A 101 -4.50 -9.71 6.85
N ARG A 102 -5.29 -10.67 6.38
CA ARG A 102 -6.41 -10.46 5.43
C ARG A 102 -6.02 -9.96 4.06
N THR A 103 -4.73 -9.95 3.73
CA THR A 103 -4.24 -9.68 2.37
C THR A 103 -3.67 -10.93 1.74
N THR A 104 -3.32 -10.85 0.47
CA THR A 104 -2.76 -11.96 -0.29
C THR A 104 -1.47 -11.52 -0.97
N CYS A 105 -0.47 -12.40 -0.96
CA CYS A 105 0.67 -12.36 -1.85
C CYS A 105 0.76 -13.72 -2.54
N ALA A 106 0.46 -13.78 -3.84
CA ALA A 106 0.35 -15.03 -4.57
C ALA A 106 1.05 -14.96 -5.94
N SER A 107 1.31 -16.13 -6.56
CA SER A 107 1.94 -16.20 -7.88
C SER A 107 3.27 -15.44 -7.92
N ALA A 108 3.49 -14.56 -8.90
CA ALA A 108 4.72 -13.76 -9.03
C ALA A 108 5.03 -12.89 -7.79
N CYS A 109 4.03 -12.51 -6.97
CA CYS A 109 4.24 -11.84 -5.69
C CYS A 109 5.01 -12.72 -4.69
N SER A 110 4.83 -14.03 -4.73
CA SER A 110 5.55 -14.94 -3.82
C SER A 110 7.07 -14.90 -4.02
N PHE A 111 7.56 -14.59 -5.22
CA PHE A 111 9.00 -14.39 -5.47
C PHE A 111 9.53 -13.20 -4.68
N MET A 112 8.77 -12.09 -4.68
CA MET A 112 9.11 -10.91 -3.89
C MET A 112 9.13 -11.23 -2.39
N PHE A 113 8.17 -12.03 -1.90
CA PHE A 113 8.12 -12.46 -0.50
C PHE A 113 9.34 -13.29 -0.13
N PHE A 114 9.69 -14.30 -0.93
CA PHE A 114 10.82 -15.18 -0.64
C PHE A 114 12.18 -14.47 -0.70
N ALA A 115 12.28 -13.38 -1.46
CA ALA A 115 13.49 -12.55 -1.53
C ALA A 115 13.76 -11.72 -0.26
N GLY A 116 12.78 -11.56 0.63
CA GLY A 116 12.93 -10.76 1.84
C GLY A 116 13.79 -11.41 2.91
N ASN A 117 14.49 -10.59 3.72
CA ASN A 117 15.24 -11.01 4.89
C ASN A 117 15.19 -9.94 5.99
N PRO A 118 14.43 -10.13 7.07
CA PRO A 118 13.49 -11.24 7.34
C PRO A 118 12.24 -11.19 6.45
N LYS A 119 11.46 -12.27 6.48
CA LYS A 119 10.18 -12.39 5.79
C LYS A 119 9.09 -12.87 6.74
N VAL A 120 7.91 -12.22 6.71
CA VAL A 120 6.77 -12.54 7.60
C VAL A 120 5.47 -12.56 6.81
N ALA A 121 4.71 -13.66 6.89
CA ALA A 121 3.41 -13.78 6.22
C ALA A 121 2.30 -14.04 7.23
N HIS A 122 1.57 -13.00 7.63
CA HIS A 122 0.34 -13.14 8.40
C HIS A 122 -0.90 -13.28 7.49
N GLY A 123 -0.81 -12.81 6.25
CA GLY A 123 -1.83 -12.96 5.21
C GLY A 123 -1.69 -14.29 4.46
N ARG A 124 -2.43 -14.40 3.35
CA ARG A 124 -2.38 -15.57 2.47
C ARG A 124 -1.14 -15.50 1.60
N LEU A 125 -0.32 -16.54 1.65
CA LEU A 125 0.83 -16.72 0.76
C LEU A 125 0.54 -17.89 -0.18
N GLY A 126 0.64 -17.69 -1.49
CA GLY A 126 0.27 -18.69 -2.46
C GLY A 126 1.22 -18.83 -3.63
N VAL A 127 1.34 -20.07 -4.14
CA VAL A 127 2.12 -20.41 -5.32
C VAL A 127 1.28 -21.29 -6.26
N HIS A 128 1.58 -21.26 -7.54
CA HIS A 128 0.97 -22.16 -8.54
C HIS A 128 1.88 -22.27 -9.74
N GLN A 129 1.59 -23.27 -10.62
CA GLN A 129 2.19 -23.34 -11.94
C GLN A 129 1.92 -22.03 -12.69
N PHE A 130 2.90 -21.56 -13.43
CA PHE A 130 2.66 -20.48 -14.37
C PHE A 130 2.32 -21.06 -15.73
N TYR A 131 1.40 -20.40 -16.39
CA TYR A 131 1.01 -20.68 -17.75
C TYR A 131 1.64 -19.61 -18.66
N VAL A 132 2.17 -20.04 -19.80
CA VAL A 132 2.38 -19.13 -20.91
C VAL A 132 1.00 -18.99 -21.55
N GLU A 133 0.39 -17.81 -21.51
CA GLU A 133 -0.82 -17.57 -22.29
C GLU A 133 -0.51 -17.86 -23.75
N ASP A 134 -1.22 -18.85 -24.32
CA ASP A 134 -1.13 -19.17 -25.73
C ASP A 134 -1.73 -18.00 -26.52
N ASP A 135 -0.91 -17.07 -26.94
CA ASP A 135 -1.24 -16.23 -28.07
C ASP A 135 -1.47 -17.17 -29.26
N LYS A 136 -2.68 -17.09 -29.82
CA LYS A 136 -3.25 -18.00 -30.84
C LYS A 136 -2.43 -18.11 -32.15
N GLU A 137 -1.20 -17.65 -32.18
CA GLU A 137 -0.27 -17.89 -33.25
C GLU A 137 0.50 -19.18 -33.01
N LYS A 138 0.51 -20.06 -34.01
CA LYS A 138 1.22 -21.34 -34.06
C LYS A 138 2.73 -21.14 -33.85
N VAL A 139 3.13 -20.85 -32.61
CA VAL A 139 4.54 -20.88 -32.21
C VAL A 139 5.00 -22.33 -32.23
N ALA A 140 6.07 -22.64 -32.94
CA ALA A 140 6.60 -23.99 -33.00
C ALA A 140 6.80 -24.55 -31.58
N ILE A 141 6.16 -25.66 -31.24
CA ILE A 141 6.13 -26.31 -29.92
C ILE A 141 7.53 -26.33 -29.27
N GLY A 142 8.59 -26.56 -30.02
CA GLY A 142 9.97 -26.55 -29.52
C GLY A 142 10.48 -25.19 -29.03
N LYS A 143 9.97 -24.06 -29.53
CA LYS A 143 10.36 -22.71 -29.05
C LYS A 143 9.66 -22.40 -27.73
N VAL A 144 8.39 -22.74 -27.60
CA VAL A 144 7.61 -22.57 -26.36
C VAL A 144 8.23 -23.41 -25.25
N GLN A 145 8.53 -24.69 -25.53
CA GLN A 145 9.12 -25.61 -24.57
C GLN A 145 10.48 -25.11 -24.07
N LYS A 146 11.37 -24.64 -24.98
CA LYS A 146 12.68 -24.09 -24.60
C LYS A 146 12.53 -22.82 -23.77
N GLY A 147 11.64 -21.90 -24.13
CA GLY A 147 11.38 -20.68 -23.37
C GLY A 147 10.88 -20.98 -21.96
N THR A 148 9.96 -21.93 -21.81
CA THR A 148 9.45 -22.36 -20.51
C THR A 148 10.54 -22.98 -19.65
N GLN A 149 11.41 -23.81 -20.21
CA GLN A 149 12.51 -24.43 -19.45
C GLN A 149 13.51 -23.38 -18.94
N LEU A 150 13.86 -22.38 -19.76
CA LEU A 150 14.73 -21.28 -19.33
C LEU A 150 14.10 -20.46 -18.21
N LEU A 151 12.81 -20.12 -18.33
CA LEU A 151 12.08 -19.39 -17.30
C LEU A 151 12.02 -20.17 -15.98
N VAL A 152 11.76 -21.49 -16.04
CA VAL A 152 11.79 -22.35 -14.83
C VAL A 152 13.18 -22.34 -14.20
N ALA A 153 14.24 -22.45 -15.01
CA ALA A 153 15.61 -22.42 -14.51
C ALA A 153 15.93 -21.09 -13.81
N ASP A 154 15.55 -19.96 -14.42
CA ASP A 154 15.74 -18.63 -13.83
C ASP A 154 14.99 -18.48 -12.51
N ILE A 155 13.73 -18.96 -12.42
CA ILE A 155 12.96 -18.94 -11.19
C ILE A 155 13.64 -19.77 -10.11
N ILE A 156 14.02 -21.01 -10.42
CA ILE A 156 14.68 -21.90 -9.46
C ILE A 156 15.98 -21.29 -8.96
N GLN A 157 16.79 -20.74 -9.87
CA GLN A 157 18.05 -20.09 -9.50
C GLN A 157 17.80 -18.94 -8.53
N ASN A 158 16.98 -17.97 -8.90
CA ASN A 158 16.68 -16.81 -8.05
C ASN A 158 16.12 -17.23 -6.69
N LEU A 159 15.11 -18.10 -6.66
CA LEU A 159 14.51 -18.54 -5.40
C LEU A 159 15.49 -19.32 -4.51
N THR A 160 16.42 -20.08 -5.11
CA THR A 160 17.49 -20.75 -4.38
C THR A 160 18.45 -19.74 -3.75
N GLU A 161 18.85 -18.72 -4.49
CA GLU A 161 19.68 -17.60 -4.02
C GLU A 161 19.00 -16.84 -2.86
N PHE A 162 17.67 -16.70 -2.89
CA PHE A 162 16.88 -16.10 -1.80
C PHE A 162 16.72 -17.00 -0.56
N GLY A 163 17.30 -18.19 -0.57
CA GLY A 163 17.16 -19.16 0.51
C GLY A 163 15.75 -19.74 0.67
N THR A 164 15.00 -19.80 -0.43
CA THR A 164 13.65 -20.39 -0.43
C THR A 164 13.72 -21.87 -0.06
N PRO A 165 12.90 -22.37 0.91
CA PRO A 165 12.90 -23.78 1.27
C PRO A 165 12.59 -24.68 0.10
N ALA A 166 13.35 -25.78 -0.04
CA ALA A 166 13.17 -26.75 -1.14
C ALA A 166 11.74 -27.32 -1.24
N SER A 167 11.01 -27.39 -0.12
CA SER A 167 9.62 -27.82 -0.07
C SER A 167 8.63 -26.94 -0.83
N VAL A 168 9.02 -25.70 -1.18
CA VAL A 168 8.19 -24.75 -1.93
C VAL A 168 8.11 -25.13 -3.41
N PHE A 169 9.23 -25.59 -3.99
CA PHE A 169 9.33 -25.86 -5.45
C PHE A 169 8.32 -26.90 -5.96
N PRO A 170 8.14 -28.07 -5.33
CA PRO A 170 7.12 -29.02 -5.79
C PRO A 170 5.72 -28.43 -5.78
N LYS A 171 5.38 -27.59 -4.79
CA LYS A 171 4.07 -26.94 -4.69
C LYS A 171 3.90 -25.89 -5.78
N MET A 172 4.97 -25.16 -6.11
CA MET A 172 4.97 -24.15 -7.17
C MET A 172 4.86 -24.78 -8.57
N PHE A 173 5.52 -25.89 -8.84
CA PHE A 173 5.63 -26.43 -10.19
C PHE A 173 4.67 -27.59 -10.49
N SER A 174 4.05 -28.23 -9.49
CA SER A 174 3.16 -29.36 -9.70
C SER A 174 1.69 -29.10 -9.40
N THR A 175 1.34 -27.89 -8.89
CA THR A 175 -0.03 -27.58 -8.54
C THR A 175 -0.71 -26.79 -9.66
N SER A 176 -1.74 -27.36 -10.28
CA SER A 176 -2.48 -26.73 -11.38
C SER A 176 -3.34 -25.54 -10.94
N GLY A 177 -3.73 -25.49 -9.67
CA GLY A 177 -4.43 -24.36 -9.06
C GLY A 177 -3.53 -23.60 -8.11
N MET A 178 -4.07 -22.60 -7.40
CA MET A 178 -3.34 -21.86 -6.38
C MET A 178 -3.18 -22.72 -5.12
N TYR A 179 -1.96 -23.02 -4.74
CA TYR A 179 -1.63 -23.60 -3.44
C TYR A 179 -1.36 -22.51 -2.43
N TYR A 180 -2.18 -22.43 -1.39
CA TYR A 180 -1.96 -21.50 -0.27
C TYR A 180 -1.30 -22.23 0.90
N PHE A 181 -0.20 -21.67 1.40
CA PHE A 181 0.52 -22.24 2.53
C PHE A 181 -0.29 -22.13 3.82
N SER A 182 -0.29 -23.20 4.61
CA SER A 182 -0.87 -23.24 5.95
C SER A 182 -0.07 -22.35 6.92
N GLU A 183 -0.64 -22.02 8.08
CA GLU A 183 0.04 -21.23 9.11
C GLU A 183 1.35 -21.91 9.59
N THR A 184 1.34 -23.23 9.71
CA THR A 184 2.53 -24.02 10.09
C THR A 184 3.64 -23.88 9.04
N GLU A 185 3.31 -23.96 7.76
CA GLU A 185 4.29 -23.80 6.68
C GLU A 185 4.82 -22.36 6.62
N LYS A 186 3.94 -21.36 6.76
CA LYS A 186 4.35 -19.95 6.79
C LYS A 186 5.27 -19.66 7.97
N SER A 187 5.01 -20.24 9.13
CA SER A 187 5.87 -20.11 10.31
C SER A 187 7.25 -20.71 10.09
N ALA A 188 7.38 -21.76 9.26
CA ALA A 188 8.68 -22.35 8.94
C ALA A 188 9.54 -21.47 8.02
N PHE A 189 8.94 -20.54 7.24
CA PHE A 189 9.68 -19.59 6.41
C PHE A 189 9.84 -18.22 7.08
N SER A 190 9.04 -17.93 8.10
CA SER A 190 8.98 -16.61 8.72
C SER A 190 9.98 -16.46 9.85
N ASP A 191 10.74 -15.39 9.83
CA ASP A 191 11.57 -14.97 10.97
C ASP A 191 10.91 -13.78 11.68
N ASN A 192 10.01 -14.09 12.62
CA ASN A 192 9.28 -13.07 13.38
C ASN A 192 10.17 -12.33 14.40
N SER A 193 11.40 -12.79 14.63
CA SER A 193 12.27 -12.24 15.69
C SER A 193 12.87 -10.88 15.34
N LYS A 194 12.94 -10.54 14.05
CA LYS A 194 13.62 -9.35 13.55
C LYS A 194 12.71 -8.17 13.23
N ILE A 195 11.39 -8.38 13.12
CA ILE A 195 10.43 -7.29 12.87
C ILE A 195 9.66 -7.04 14.16
N ILE A 196 9.80 -5.83 14.69
CA ILE A 196 9.17 -5.43 15.96
C ILE A 196 7.65 -5.49 15.82
N PRO A 197 6.91 -6.16 16.72
CA PRO A 197 5.45 -6.30 16.65
C PRO A 197 4.70 -4.96 16.55
N GLU A 198 5.22 -3.90 17.17
CA GLU A 198 4.64 -2.55 17.06
C GLU A 198 4.72 -2.01 15.63
N THR A 199 5.83 -2.27 14.92
CA THR A 199 5.98 -1.89 13.51
C THR A 199 4.95 -2.60 12.64
N LEU A 200 4.70 -3.90 12.85
CA LEU A 200 3.66 -4.64 12.12
C LEU A 200 2.25 -4.08 12.39
N THR A 201 1.97 -3.66 13.62
CA THR A 201 0.70 -3.01 13.98
C THR A 201 0.53 -1.71 13.21
N ARG A 202 1.54 -0.83 13.20
CA ARG A 202 1.51 0.44 12.47
C ARG A 202 1.40 0.25 10.95
N ILE A 203 2.05 -0.79 10.40
CA ILE A 203 1.92 -1.14 8.97
C ILE A 203 0.49 -1.55 8.65
N ASN A 204 -0.15 -2.38 9.47
CA ASN A 204 -1.54 -2.78 9.25
C ASN A 204 -2.50 -1.59 9.31
N GLU A 205 -2.25 -0.62 10.20
CA GLU A 205 -2.99 0.63 10.30
C GLU A 205 -2.82 1.49 9.03
N GLY A 206 -1.58 1.70 8.61
CA GLY A 206 -1.27 2.45 7.39
C GLY A 206 -1.83 1.81 6.13
N LEU A 207 -1.78 0.49 6.02
CA LEU A 207 -2.35 -0.26 4.90
C LEU A 207 -3.86 -0.09 4.80
N LEU A 208 -4.58 -0.21 5.91
CA LEU A 208 -6.02 0.01 5.92
C LEU A 208 -6.40 1.40 5.40
N TYR A 209 -5.58 2.39 5.70
CA TYR A 209 -5.79 3.74 5.20
C TYR A 209 -5.48 3.88 3.69
N LEU A 210 -4.44 3.22 3.20
CA LEU A 210 -4.04 3.26 1.79
C LEU A 210 -5.03 2.53 0.87
N ILE A 211 -5.53 1.37 1.29
CA ILE A 211 -6.48 0.53 0.51
C ILE A 211 -7.86 1.20 0.43
N LYS A 212 -8.20 2.05 1.37
CA LYS A 212 -9.47 2.74 1.47
C LYS A 212 -9.78 3.65 0.26
N GLY A 213 -8.78 4.10 -0.48
CA GLY A 213 -8.95 4.88 -1.71
C GLY A 213 -9.44 4.06 -2.91
N GLU A 214 -9.55 2.73 -2.78
CA GLU A 214 -9.99 1.80 -3.82
C GLU A 214 -11.17 0.95 -3.31
N ASP A 215 -12.39 1.49 -3.30
CA ASP A 215 -13.73 0.85 -3.20
C ASP A 215 -13.93 -0.39 -2.29
N ASN A 216 -13.10 -0.63 -1.30
CA ASN A 216 -13.31 -1.70 -0.33
C ASN A 216 -14.01 -1.19 0.93
N GLU A 217 -15.32 -1.43 1.01
CA GLU A 217 -16.07 -1.24 2.26
C GLU A 217 -15.48 -2.11 3.38
N LEU A 218 -14.81 -1.46 4.32
CA LEU A 218 -14.40 -2.13 5.55
C LEU A 218 -15.65 -2.51 6.34
N ASP A 219 -15.78 -3.80 6.68
CA ASP A 219 -16.84 -4.31 7.51
C ASP A 219 -16.82 -3.63 8.91
N ASP A 220 -17.98 -3.25 9.43
CA ASP A 220 -18.14 -2.62 10.74
C ASP A 220 -17.55 -3.46 11.88
N THR A 221 -17.65 -4.79 11.78
CA THR A 221 -17.08 -5.70 12.79
C THR A 221 -15.56 -5.60 12.85
N VAL A 222 -14.93 -5.37 11.71
CA VAL A 222 -13.47 -5.14 11.60
C VAL A 222 -13.09 -3.81 12.22
N LEU A 223 -13.82 -2.75 11.88
CA LEU A 223 -13.56 -1.41 12.39
C LEU A 223 -13.75 -1.36 13.92
N ASP A 224 -14.86 -1.89 14.42
CA ASP A 224 -15.17 -1.89 15.86
C ASP A 224 -14.28 -2.85 16.66
N GLY A 225 -13.71 -3.88 16.03
CA GLY A 225 -12.76 -4.81 16.63
C GLY A 225 -11.30 -4.33 16.68
N MET A 226 -10.98 -3.16 16.09
CA MET A 226 -9.61 -2.63 16.11
C MET A 226 -9.14 -2.23 17.51
N PRO A 227 -7.82 -2.32 17.82
CA PRO A 227 -7.23 -1.76 19.02
C PRO A 227 -7.54 -0.27 19.19
N GLN A 228 -7.71 0.20 20.44
CA GLN A 228 -8.05 1.60 20.70
C GLN A 228 -7.02 2.59 20.12
N LYS A 229 -5.73 2.27 20.18
CA LYS A 229 -4.67 3.11 19.61
C LYS A 229 -4.88 3.28 18.10
N THR A 230 -5.20 2.19 17.38
CA THR A 230 -5.51 2.20 15.94
C THR A 230 -6.72 3.09 15.65
N LYS A 231 -7.81 2.94 16.41
CA LYS A 231 -9.01 3.77 16.26
C LYS A 231 -8.70 5.25 16.44
N SER A 232 -7.91 5.59 17.46
CA SER A 232 -7.50 6.97 17.72
C SER A 232 -6.62 7.51 16.59
N THR A 233 -5.66 6.73 16.10
CA THR A 233 -4.81 7.12 14.97
C THR A 233 -5.63 7.41 13.72
N LEU A 234 -6.54 6.52 13.35
CA LEU A 234 -7.41 6.70 12.18
C LEU A 234 -8.33 7.93 12.34
N THR A 235 -8.88 8.14 13.53
CA THR A 235 -9.69 9.33 13.84
C THR A 235 -8.89 10.61 13.66
N GLN A 236 -7.69 10.68 14.21
CA GLN A 236 -6.81 11.85 14.09
C GLN A 236 -6.44 12.15 12.64
N LEU A 237 -6.10 11.13 11.86
CA LEU A 237 -5.79 11.27 10.43
C LEU A 237 -6.98 11.85 9.65
N GLU A 238 -8.20 11.35 9.90
CA GLU A 238 -9.39 11.88 9.24
C GLU A 238 -9.71 13.30 9.67
N LEU A 239 -9.59 13.63 10.96
CA LEU A 239 -9.81 14.98 11.48
C LEU A 239 -8.81 15.98 10.89
N ILE A 240 -7.55 15.58 10.69
CA ILE A 240 -6.55 16.40 10.00
C ILE A 240 -6.93 16.55 8.52
N ARG A 241 -7.30 15.48 7.83
CA ARG A 241 -7.70 15.50 6.42
C ARG A 241 -8.87 16.47 6.17
N ILE A 242 -9.86 16.48 7.04
CA ILE A 242 -11.03 17.36 6.93
C ILE A 242 -10.80 18.75 7.50
N GLY A 243 -9.61 19.03 8.06
CA GLY A 243 -9.21 20.34 8.56
C GLY A 243 -9.72 20.70 9.95
N CYS A 244 -10.23 19.73 10.71
CA CYS A 244 -10.77 19.94 12.05
C CYS A 244 -9.73 19.79 13.17
N MET A 245 -8.57 19.24 12.87
CA MET A 245 -7.47 19.03 13.80
C MET A 245 -6.14 19.47 13.20
N GLN A 246 -5.26 20.04 14.05
CA GLN A 246 -3.87 20.29 13.75
C GLN A 246 -3.03 19.68 14.87
N GLY A 247 -1.93 19.03 14.52
CA GLY A 247 -1.03 18.44 15.50
C GLY A 247 -0.54 17.03 15.13
N PRO A 248 0.23 16.42 16.02
CA PRO A 248 0.78 15.09 15.79
C PRO A 248 -0.32 14.02 15.81
N VAL A 249 -0.11 12.96 15.03
CA VAL A 249 -0.89 11.72 15.09
C VAL A 249 -0.20 10.80 16.09
N ASP A 250 -0.66 10.78 17.33
CA ASP A 250 -0.03 10.02 18.43
C ASP A 250 -0.80 8.74 18.82
N GLY A 251 -2.01 8.56 18.26
CA GLY A 251 -2.88 7.45 18.58
C GLY A 251 -3.53 7.54 19.97
N ILE A 252 -3.52 8.72 20.60
CA ILE A 252 -4.13 8.98 21.90
C ILE A 252 -5.41 9.81 21.73
N SER A 253 -6.55 9.31 22.17
CA SER A 253 -7.81 10.07 22.15
C SER A 253 -7.83 11.09 23.30
N GLY A 254 -6.94 12.10 23.20
CA GLY A 254 -6.81 13.19 24.16
C GLY A 254 -7.78 14.35 23.92
N GLU A 255 -7.62 15.45 24.68
CA GLU A 255 -8.48 16.64 24.57
C GLU A 255 -8.48 17.25 23.17
N ALA A 256 -7.35 17.30 22.48
CA ALA A 256 -7.25 17.83 21.11
C ALA A 256 -8.14 17.04 20.13
N THR A 257 -8.15 15.71 20.24
CA THR A 257 -8.99 14.84 19.39
C THR A 257 -10.47 15.03 19.72
N LYS A 258 -10.83 15.12 21.00
CA LYS A 258 -12.22 15.35 21.45
C LYS A 258 -12.72 16.71 20.96
N SER A 259 -11.96 17.79 21.18
CA SER A 259 -12.32 19.14 20.76
C SER A 259 -12.49 19.24 19.24
N ALA A 260 -11.70 18.51 18.48
CA ALA A 260 -11.83 18.45 17.02
C ALA A 260 -13.12 17.73 16.58
N ILE A 261 -13.52 16.67 17.27
CA ILE A 261 -14.81 15.97 17.04
C ILE A 261 -15.99 16.88 17.40
N GLU A 262 -15.90 17.60 18.53
CA GLU A 262 -16.92 18.55 18.97
C GLU A 262 -17.09 19.70 17.99
N LEU A 263 -15.97 20.27 17.49
CA LEU A 263 -15.97 21.31 16.46
C LEU A 263 -16.69 20.82 15.19
N LEU A 264 -16.37 19.62 14.73
CA LEU A 264 -17.02 19.01 13.57
C LEU A 264 -18.50 18.76 13.83
N SER A 265 -18.85 18.22 15.00
CA SER A 265 -20.24 17.97 15.42
C SER A 265 -21.07 19.27 15.39
N SER A 266 -20.51 20.37 15.89
CA SER A 266 -21.16 21.67 15.87
C SER A 266 -21.33 22.22 14.45
N LYS A 267 -20.30 22.11 13.60
CA LYS A 267 -20.36 22.60 12.21
C LYS A 267 -21.30 21.82 11.32
N MET A 268 -21.45 20.53 11.59
CA MET A 268 -22.31 19.62 10.81
C MET A 268 -23.69 19.40 11.43
N GLU A 269 -24.00 20.08 12.53
CA GLU A 269 -25.26 19.96 13.30
C GLU A 269 -25.61 18.49 13.61
N THR A 270 -24.58 17.66 13.86
CA THR A 270 -24.71 16.22 14.04
C THR A 270 -24.02 15.79 15.32
N ASN A 271 -24.66 14.92 16.10
CA ASN A 271 -24.02 14.33 17.28
C ASN A 271 -23.09 13.18 16.86
N LEU A 272 -21.79 13.44 16.89
CA LEU A 272 -20.74 12.47 16.53
C LEU A 272 -20.24 11.64 17.72
N SER A 273 -20.77 11.83 18.92
CA SER A 273 -20.46 11.00 20.10
C SER A 273 -21.12 9.61 19.97
N SER A 274 -20.83 8.92 18.86
CA SER A 274 -21.31 7.57 18.60
C SER A 274 -20.58 6.57 19.49
N ASN A 275 -21.32 5.60 20.06
CA ASN A 275 -20.76 4.49 20.84
C ASN A 275 -19.98 3.48 19.96
N LYS A 276 -20.03 3.62 18.64
CA LYS A 276 -19.35 2.72 17.68
C LYS A 276 -18.35 3.48 16.85
N PHE A 277 -17.11 2.99 16.84
CA PHE A 277 -16.04 3.55 16.03
C PHE A 277 -16.34 3.48 14.52
N SER A 278 -16.94 2.40 14.05
CA SER A 278 -17.33 2.22 12.64
C SER A 278 -18.21 3.38 12.15
N SER A 279 -19.20 3.78 12.92
CA SER A 279 -20.12 4.89 12.57
C SER A 279 -19.39 6.23 12.50
N LEU A 280 -18.57 6.54 13.50
CA LEU A 280 -17.74 7.76 13.50
C LEU A 280 -16.79 7.77 12.32
N PHE A 281 -16.09 6.68 12.10
CA PHE A 281 -15.09 6.57 11.06
C PHE A 281 -15.69 6.72 9.65
N ARG A 282 -16.85 6.10 9.38
CA ARG A 282 -17.57 6.26 8.11
C ARG A 282 -18.03 7.70 7.90
N PHE A 283 -18.54 8.34 8.94
CA PHE A 283 -18.92 9.75 8.87
C PHE A 283 -17.73 10.63 8.52
N LEU A 284 -16.64 10.51 9.26
CA LEU A 284 -15.39 11.25 8.99
C LEU A 284 -14.89 11.01 7.56
N ASN A 285 -14.92 9.76 7.12
CA ASN A 285 -14.46 9.36 5.80
C ASN A 285 -15.28 9.97 4.65
N ASN A 286 -16.58 10.07 4.83
CA ASN A 286 -17.50 10.67 3.84
C ASN A 286 -17.52 12.20 3.89
N THR A 287 -16.95 12.80 4.93
CA THR A 287 -16.85 14.25 5.07
C THR A 287 -15.79 14.82 4.13
N LYS A 288 -16.14 15.86 3.39
CA LYS A 288 -15.22 16.51 2.45
C LYS A 288 -14.06 17.17 3.19
N ALA A 289 -12.89 17.21 2.55
CA ALA A 289 -11.75 17.97 3.03
C ALA A 289 -12.11 19.46 3.19
N GLY A 290 -11.61 20.08 4.26
CA GLY A 290 -11.89 21.50 4.56
C GLY A 290 -13.22 21.78 5.26
N ALA A 291 -13.93 20.76 5.75
CA ALA A 291 -15.22 20.93 6.44
C ALA A 291 -15.16 21.83 7.69
N CYS A 292 -14.00 22.01 8.28
CA CYS A 292 -13.79 22.85 9.46
C CYS A 292 -13.16 24.23 9.18
N TYR A 293 -12.91 24.57 7.93
CA TYR A 293 -12.44 25.90 7.51
C TYR A 293 -13.58 26.87 7.24
#